data_aac228d597a37abe3c57f056944194a6
#
_entry.id   aac228d597a37abe3c57f056944194a6
#
_cell.length_a   1.000
_cell.length_b   1.000
_cell.length_c   1.000
_cell.angle_alpha   90.00
_cell.angle_beta   90.00
_cell.angle_gamma   90.00
#
_symmetry.space_group_name_H-M   'P 1'
#
loop_
_entity.id
_entity.type
_entity.pdbx_description
1 polymer ?
#
loop_
_entity_poly.entity_id
_entity_poly.type
_entity_poly.pdbx_seq_one_letter_code
_entity_poly.pdbx_strand_id
1 'polypeptide(L)'
;LANEQVIDGKGWRSGAIVERKKLSQWFFNISKFSQNLLDGLDELDSWPNKVKTMQKNWIGKSFGCEIEFEIEGDLPIKNIKCFTTRPDTLFGFSFLALSIDHEVSNFYIKNKEFLKFKEECSKTGTTEEAIAVGDKIGFKTNLFAKNPLNPEQKVPVYFANFVLMDYGFGAVFGCPAHDQRDFDFAKKYKLEIN
;
A
#
# COMPACT_ATOMS: atom_id res chain seq x y z
N LEU A 1 -13.87 -4.28 14.75
CA LEU A 1 -14.79 -3.21 14.40
C LEU A 1 -14.73 -2.97 12.90
N ALA A 2 -15.86 -2.67 12.27
CA ALA A 2 -15.88 -2.16 10.90
C ALA A 2 -15.39 -0.70 10.87
N ASN A 3 -14.95 -0.22 9.69
CA ASN A 3 -14.42 1.15 9.57
C ASN A 3 -15.43 2.21 10.03
N GLU A 4 -16.72 2.03 9.70
CA GLU A 4 -17.81 2.94 10.08
C GLU A 4 -18.07 2.97 11.61
N GLN A 5 -17.52 2.02 12.33
CA GLN A 5 -17.63 1.93 13.79
C GLN A 5 -16.45 2.57 14.53
N VAL A 6 -15.54 3.18 13.77
CA VAL A 6 -14.37 3.88 14.31
C VAL A 6 -14.49 5.37 14.01
N ILE A 7 -14.56 6.19 15.05
CA ILE A 7 -14.64 7.65 14.97
C ILE A 7 -13.44 8.21 15.73
N ASP A 8 -12.62 9.02 15.07
CA ASP A 8 -11.41 9.63 15.64
C ASP A 8 -10.50 8.62 16.36
N GLY A 9 -10.31 7.44 15.75
CA GLY A 9 -9.47 6.37 16.31
C GLY A 9 -10.07 5.65 17.50
N LYS A 10 -11.36 5.88 17.83
CA LYS A 10 -12.08 5.29 18.96
C LYS A 10 -13.30 4.50 18.50
N GLY A 11 -13.60 3.44 19.20
CA GLY A 11 -14.83 2.69 18.98
C GLY A 11 -16.06 3.54 19.32
N TRP A 12 -17.01 3.65 18.40
CA TRP A 12 -18.19 4.52 18.48
C TRP A 12 -19.09 4.29 19.71
N ARG A 13 -19.09 3.06 20.25
CA ARG A 13 -19.86 2.71 21.44
C ARG A 13 -19.11 2.88 22.75
N SER A 14 -17.85 2.42 22.78
CA SER A 14 -17.08 2.32 24.03
C SER A 14 -16.18 3.54 24.27
N GLY A 15 -15.88 4.33 23.24
CA GLY A 15 -14.87 5.38 23.32
C GLY A 15 -13.44 4.85 23.48
N ALA A 16 -13.25 3.51 23.50
CA ALA A 16 -11.94 2.89 23.63
C ALA A 16 -11.10 3.13 22.37
N ILE A 17 -9.81 3.35 22.54
CA ILE A 17 -8.86 3.49 21.43
C ILE A 17 -8.85 2.18 20.64
N VAL A 18 -8.95 2.31 19.31
CA VAL A 18 -8.91 1.17 18.39
C VAL A 18 -7.49 1.00 17.88
N GLU A 19 -6.99 -0.22 17.97
CA GLU A 19 -5.66 -0.60 17.45
C GLU A 19 -5.81 -1.70 16.40
N ARG A 20 -4.94 -1.67 15.37
CA ARG A 20 -4.86 -2.77 14.42
C ARG A 20 -4.11 -3.95 15.04
N LYS A 21 -4.75 -5.12 15.02
CA LYS A 21 -4.14 -6.36 15.53
C LYS A 21 -4.36 -7.49 14.53
N LYS A 22 -3.36 -8.35 14.39
CA LYS A 22 -3.53 -9.62 13.67
C LYS A 22 -4.29 -10.57 14.57
N LEU A 23 -5.43 -11.05 14.08
CA LEU A 23 -6.28 -12.02 14.78
C LEU A 23 -6.33 -13.31 13.98
N SER A 24 -6.31 -14.44 14.69
CA SER A 24 -6.57 -15.75 14.10
C SER A 24 -8.07 -16.04 14.22
N GLN A 25 -8.77 -15.99 13.08
CA GLN A 25 -10.22 -16.23 13.03
C GLN A 25 -10.61 -16.74 11.63
N TRP A 26 -11.87 -17.12 11.48
CA TRP A 26 -12.41 -17.53 10.21
C TRP A 26 -12.60 -16.34 9.27
N PHE A 27 -12.08 -16.46 8.03
CA PHE A 27 -12.28 -15.50 6.95
C PHE A 27 -12.77 -16.22 5.71
N PHE A 28 -13.68 -15.60 4.98
CA PHE A 28 -13.96 -16.03 3.62
C PHE A 28 -12.84 -15.59 2.68
N ASN A 29 -12.23 -16.54 1.97
CA ASN A 29 -11.24 -16.21 0.94
C ASN A 29 -11.94 -15.75 -0.34
N ILE A 30 -12.64 -14.62 -0.25
CA ILE A 30 -13.50 -14.13 -1.33
C ILE A 30 -12.68 -13.74 -2.57
N SER A 31 -11.48 -13.25 -2.39
CA SER A 31 -10.59 -12.83 -3.49
C SER A 31 -10.29 -13.98 -4.46
N LYS A 32 -10.24 -15.22 -3.97
CA LYS A 32 -10.07 -16.43 -4.80
C LYS A 32 -11.20 -16.62 -5.82
N PHE A 33 -12.38 -16.08 -5.53
CA PHE A 33 -13.57 -16.23 -6.35
C PHE A 33 -13.86 -14.99 -7.22
N SER A 34 -12.99 -13.99 -7.22
CA SER A 34 -13.24 -12.73 -7.92
C SER A 34 -13.53 -12.91 -9.41
N GLN A 35 -12.78 -13.80 -10.10
CA GLN A 35 -13.03 -14.09 -11.51
C GLN A 35 -14.37 -14.79 -11.71
N ASN A 36 -14.70 -15.80 -10.88
CA ASN A 36 -15.97 -16.51 -10.96
C ASN A 36 -17.18 -15.57 -10.73
N LEU A 37 -17.03 -14.63 -9.77
CA LEU A 37 -18.06 -13.62 -9.50
C LEU A 37 -18.23 -12.69 -10.70
N LEU A 38 -17.14 -12.28 -11.33
CA LEU A 38 -17.17 -11.41 -12.50
C LEU A 38 -17.83 -12.10 -13.68
N ASP A 39 -17.49 -13.35 -13.97
CA ASP A 39 -18.04 -14.15 -15.07
C ASP A 39 -19.53 -14.44 -14.82
N GLY A 40 -19.89 -14.78 -13.57
CA GLY A 40 -21.27 -15.05 -13.17
C GLY A 40 -22.24 -13.86 -13.35
N LEU A 41 -21.73 -12.61 -13.38
CA LEU A 41 -22.56 -11.43 -13.66
C LEU A 41 -23.18 -11.49 -15.07
N ASP A 42 -22.52 -12.14 -16.02
CA ASP A 42 -23.02 -12.22 -17.38
C ASP A 42 -24.19 -13.22 -17.50
N GLU A 43 -24.32 -14.17 -16.56
CA GLU A 43 -25.41 -15.14 -16.47
C GLU A 43 -26.69 -14.59 -15.78
N LEU A 44 -26.62 -13.42 -15.16
CA LEU A 44 -27.72 -12.81 -14.43
C LEU A 44 -28.64 -11.96 -15.32
N ASP A 45 -29.36 -12.60 -16.23
CA ASP A 45 -30.18 -11.92 -17.25
C ASP A 45 -31.27 -11.02 -16.66
N SER A 46 -31.83 -11.38 -15.50
CA SER A 46 -32.86 -10.60 -14.81
C SER A 46 -32.34 -9.37 -14.04
N TRP A 47 -31.02 -9.21 -13.92
CA TRP A 47 -30.44 -8.09 -13.20
C TRP A 47 -30.37 -6.83 -14.06
N PRO A 48 -30.71 -5.65 -13.49
CA PRO A 48 -30.53 -4.39 -14.21
C PRO A 48 -29.08 -4.14 -14.59
N ASN A 49 -28.83 -3.67 -15.80
CA ASN A 49 -27.46 -3.37 -16.29
C ASN A 49 -26.69 -2.43 -15.37
N LYS A 50 -27.35 -1.44 -14.76
CA LYS A 50 -26.72 -0.53 -13.79
C LYS A 50 -26.13 -1.29 -12.61
N VAL A 51 -26.83 -2.29 -12.09
CA VAL A 51 -26.37 -3.11 -10.96
C VAL A 51 -25.18 -3.98 -11.38
N LYS A 52 -25.28 -4.63 -12.55
CA LYS A 52 -24.16 -5.41 -13.10
C LYS A 52 -22.89 -4.54 -13.25
N THR A 53 -23.02 -3.33 -13.78
CA THR A 53 -21.89 -2.38 -13.93
C THR A 53 -21.31 -1.99 -12.58
N MET A 54 -22.15 -1.71 -11.59
CA MET A 54 -21.66 -1.40 -10.22
C MET A 54 -20.89 -2.56 -9.62
N GLN A 55 -21.35 -3.81 -9.80
CA GLN A 55 -20.64 -5.00 -9.32
C GLN A 55 -19.31 -5.24 -10.07
N LYS A 56 -19.30 -5.07 -11.40
CA LYS A 56 -18.05 -5.15 -12.19
C LYS A 56 -17.01 -4.14 -11.71
N ASN A 57 -17.45 -2.90 -11.49
CA ASN A 57 -16.56 -1.83 -11.00
C ASN A 57 -16.07 -2.11 -9.56
N TRP A 58 -16.93 -2.69 -8.71
CA TRP A 58 -16.55 -3.07 -7.35
C TRP A 58 -15.52 -4.21 -7.32
N ILE A 59 -15.70 -5.24 -8.17
CA ILE A 59 -14.71 -6.33 -8.31
C ILE A 59 -13.38 -5.78 -8.83
N GLY A 60 -13.44 -4.80 -9.75
CA GLY A 60 -12.30 -3.98 -10.14
C GLY A 60 -11.16 -4.77 -10.78
N LYS A 61 -11.45 -5.68 -11.73
CA LYS A 61 -10.39 -6.40 -12.44
C LYS A 61 -9.46 -5.41 -13.14
N SER A 62 -8.18 -5.48 -12.81
CA SER A 62 -7.13 -4.66 -13.41
C SER A 62 -6.03 -5.54 -13.99
N PHE A 63 -5.28 -4.97 -14.93
CA PHE A 63 -4.09 -5.59 -15.51
C PHE A 63 -2.88 -4.76 -15.13
N GLY A 64 -1.77 -5.42 -14.87
CA GLY A 64 -0.54 -4.74 -14.47
C GLY A 64 0.66 -5.66 -14.60
N CYS A 65 1.80 -5.16 -14.12
CA CYS A 65 3.07 -5.86 -14.13
C CYS A 65 3.59 -6.03 -12.71
N GLU A 66 4.23 -7.16 -12.48
CA GLU A 66 5.13 -7.34 -11.33
C GLU A 66 6.50 -6.81 -11.71
N ILE A 67 7.08 -5.99 -10.83
CA ILE A 67 8.41 -5.44 -10.99
C ILE A 67 9.22 -5.84 -9.76
N GLU A 68 10.41 -6.35 -9.99
CA GLU A 68 11.34 -6.75 -8.94
C GLU A 68 12.49 -5.75 -8.85
N PHE A 69 12.68 -5.16 -7.68
CA PHE A 69 13.74 -4.20 -7.40
C PHE A 69 14.86 -4.87 -6.62
N GLU A 70 16.08 -4.83 -7.14
CA GLU A 70 17.26 -5.23 -6.40
C GLU A 70 17.51 -4.25 -5.24
N ILE A 71 17.76 -4.77 -4.05
CA ILE A 71 17.94 -3.99 -2.82
C ILE A 71 19.41 -4.04 -2.39
N GLU A 72 19.96 -2.87 -2.12
CA GLU A 72 21.26 -2.70 -1.48
C GLU A 72 21.10 -2.21 -0.04
N GLY A 73 21.89 -2.78 0.87
CA GLY A 73 21.94 -2.43 2.29
C GLY A 73 22.43 -3.59 3.14
N ASP A 74 22.45 -3.37 4.45
CA ASP A 74 23.01 -4.32 5.42
C ASP A 74 22.06 -5.46 5.82
N LEU A 75 20.89 -5.55 5.17
CA LEU A 75 19.91 -6.59 5.47
C LEU A 75 20.00 -7.76 4.47
N PRO A 76 19.61 -8.98 4.87
CA PRO A 76 19.65 -10.17 4.01
C PRO A 76 18.51 -10.19 2.98
N ILE A 77 18.02 -9.02 2.57
CA ILE A 77 16.97 -8.84 1.58
C ILE A 77 17.64 -8.45 0.29
N LYS A 78 17.45 -9.26 -0.74
CA LYS A 78 18.05 -9.01 -2.06
C LYS A 78 17.09 -8.30 -2.99
N ASN A 79 15.81 -8.63 -2.93
CA ASN A 79 14.82 -8.14 -3.86
C ASN A 79 13.51 -7.80 -3.14
N ILE A 80 12.81 -6.79 -3.66
CA ILE A 80 11.44 -6.43 -3.26
C ILE A 80 10.58 -6.39 -4.52
N LYS A 81 9.41 -7.03 -4.46
CA LYS A 81 8.44 -7.03 -5.55
C LYS A 81 7.39 -5.95 -5.35
N CYS A 82 7.05 -5.27 -6.43
CA CYS A 82 5.91 -4.37 -6.52
C CYS A 82 4.96 -4.84 -7.62
N PHE A 83 3.68 -4.57 -7.46
CA PHE A 83 2.71 -4.66 -8.56
C PHE A 83 2.30 -3.25 -8.96
N THR A 84 2.20 -2.99 -10.26
CA THR A 84 1.73 -1.71 -10.78
C THR A 84 0.81 -1.90 -11.98
N THR A 85 -0.21 -1.05 -12.08
CA THR A 85 -1.04 -0.90 -13.28
C THR A 85 -0.47 0.14 -14.24
N ARG A 86 0.59 0.87 -13.85
CA ARG A 86 1.22 1.94 -14.59
C ARG A 86 2.75 1.73 -14.71
N PRO A 87 3.18 0.65 -15.41
CA PRO A 87 4.61 0.38 -15.58
C PRO A 87 5.34 1.47 -16.37
N ASP A 88 4.61 2.23 -17.18
CA ASP A 88 5.11 3.38 -17.95
C ASP A 88 5.70 4.48 -17.05
N THR A 89 5.24 4.62 -15.81
CA THR A 89 5.72 5.64 -14.87
C THR A 89 7.06 5.28 -14.19
N LEU A 90 7.59 4.08 -14.42
CA LEU A 90 8.86 3.63 -13.82
C LEU A 90 10.06 4.53 -14.19
N PHE A 91 9.99 5.23 -15.31
CA PHE A 91 11.02 6.20 -15.70
C PHE A 91 11.17 7.37 -14.73
N GLY A 92 10.08 7.74 -14.00
CA GLY A 92 10.08 8.77 -12.97
C GLY A 92 10.25 8.24 -11.54
N PHE A 93 10.80 7.04 -11.38
CA PHE A 93 11.00 6.38 -10.10
C PHE A 93 11.95 7.17 -9.19
N SER A 94 11.45 7.59 -8.02
CA SER A 94 12.17 8.45 -7.07
C SER A 94 12.37 7.82 -5.69
N PHE A 95 11.54 6.86 -5.29
CA PHE A 95 11.67 6.12 -4.04
C PHE A 95 10.88 4.82 -4.09
N LEU A 96 11.23 3.89 -3.22
CA LEU A 96 10.45 2.68 -2.96
C LEU A 96 9.77 2.82 -1.60
N ALA A 97 8.46 2.63 -1.54
CA ALA A 97 7.71 2.69 -0.29
C ALA A 97 7.15 1.32 0.09
N LEU A 98 7.31 0.95 1.35
CA LEU A 98 6.86 -0.29 1.94
C LEU A 98 5.74 -0.04 2.94
N SER A 99 4.81 -0.98 3.01
CA SER A 99 3.86 -1.05 4.13
C SER A 99 4.58 -1.24 5.46
N ILE A 100 4.06 -0.65 6.50
CA ILE A 100 4.55 -0.87 7.88
C ILE A 100 4.44 -2.33 8.33
N ASP A 101 3.57 -3.11 7.67
CA ASP A 101 3.36 -4.53 7.94
C ASP A 101 4.13 -5.45 6.97
N HIS A 102 4.91 -4.88 6.04
CA HIS A 102 5.78 -5.65 5.16
C HIS A 102 6.83 -6.43 5.97
N GLU A 103 7.24 -7.61 5.49
CA GLU A 103 8.18 -8.49 6.21
C GLU A 103 9.52 -7.82 6.57
N VAL A 104 9.97 -6.86 5.76
CA VAL A 104 11.14 -6.02 6.02
C VAL A 104 11.06 -5.30 7.36
N SER A 105 9.87 -4.99 7.85
CA SER A 105 9.65 -4.32 9.14
C SER A 105 10.21 -5.11 10.32
N ASN A 106 10.31 -6.44 10.20
CA ASN A 106 10.85 -7.31 11.25
C ASN A 106 12.31 -7.00 11.59
N PHE A 107 13.08 -6.46 10.64
CA PHE A 107 14.47 -6.06 10.87
C PHE A 107 14.59 -4.74 11.66
N TYR A 108 13.52 -3.96 11.73
CA TYR A 108 13.46 -2.65 12.39
C TYR A 108 12.78 -2.67 13.76
N ILE A 109 12.31 -3.82 14.25
CA ILE A 109 11.59 -3.95 15.53
C ILE A 109 12.38 -3.51 16.76
N LYS A 110 13.71 -3.40 16.66
CA LYS A 110 14.58 -2.89 17.72
C LYS A 110 14.90 -1.40 17.59
N ASN A 111 14.51 -0.77 16.49
CA ASN A 111 14.73 0.65 16.25
C ASN A 111 13.63 1.47 16.93
N LYS A 112 14.00 2.31 17.89
CA LYS A 112 13.05 3.13 18.67
C LYS A 112 12.28 4.14 17.83
N GLU A 113 12.92 4.70 16.80
CA GLU A 113 12.27 5.68 15.90
C GLU A 113 11.26 4.99 15.00
N PHE A 114 11.59 3.81 14.49
CA PHE A 114 10.66 2.98 13.72
C PHE A 114 9.44 2.56 14.56
N LEU A 115 9.64 2.19 15.82
CA LEU A 115 8.51 1.83 16.70
C LEU A 115 7.58 3.02 16.96
N LYS A 116 8.13 4.22 17.15
CA LYS A 116 7.31 5.45 17.26
C LYS A 116 6.53 5.71 15.98
N PHE A 117 7.19 5.61 14.83
CA PHE A 117 6.54 5.74 13.52
C PHE A 117 5.42 4.73 13.33
N LYS A 118 5.66 3.46 13.70
CA LYS A 118 4.66 2.39 13.62
C LYS A 118 3.45 2.67 14.53
N GLU A 119 3.67 3.19 15.73
CA GLU A 119 2.61 3.61 16.65
C GLU A 119 1.81 4.78 16.06
N GLU A 120 2.47 5.77 15.45
CA GLU A 120 1.80 6.89 14.79
C GLU A 120 0.92 6.42 13.63
N CYS A 121 1.45 5.52 12.79
CA CYS A 121 0.68 4.91 11.70
C CYS A 121 -0.52 4.10 12.19
N SER A 122 -0.46 3.47 13.36
CA SER A 122 -1.58 2.69 13.91
C SER A 122 -2.79 3.57 14.28
N LYS A 123 -2.58 4.86 14.47
CA LYS A 123 -3.61 5.87 14.79
C LYS A 123 -4.25 6.47 13.54
N THR A 124 -3.63 6.31 12.37
CA THR A 124 -4.18 6.79 11.09
C THR A 124 -5.19 5.80 10.52
N GLY A 125 -6.25 6.32 9.90
CA GLY A 125 -7.24 5.48 9.21
C GLY A 125 -6.61 4.74 8.03
N THR A 126 -7.19 3.59 7.69
CA THR A 126 -6.72 2.71 6.61
C THR A 126 -7.66 2.69 5.41
N THR A 127 -8.72 3.51 5.42
CA THR A 127 -9.58 3.70 4.26
C THR A 127 -8.87 4.56 3.22
N GLU A 128 -9.19 4.38 1.94
CA GLU A 128 -8.62 5.20 0.87
C GLU A 128 -8.88 6.69 1.10
N GLU A 129 -10.07 7.06 1.61
CA GLU A 129 -10.40 8.44 1.95
C GLU A 129 -9.52 8.98 3.08
N ALA A 130 -9.32 8.21 4.14
CA ALA A 130 -8.46 8.61 5.26
C ALA A 130 -6.99 8.75 4.81
N ILE A 131 -6.53 7.86 3.95
CA ILE A 131 -5.19 7.93 3.34
C ILE A 131 -5.09 9.15 2.41
N ALA A 132 -6.11 9.46 1.64
CA ALA A 132 -6.10 10.59 0.71
C ALA A 132 -5.97 11.93 1.43
N VAL A 133 -6.69 12.10 2.54
CA VAL A 133 -6.75 13.36 3.32
C VAL A 133 -5.62 13.47 4.35
N GLY A 134 -5.15 12.35 4.88
CA GLY A 134 -4.15 12.31 5.95
C GLY A 134 -2.75 12.72 5.49
N ASP A 135 -1.95 13.22 6.45
CA ASP A 135 -0.54 13.51 6.25
C ASP A 135 0.23 12.27 5.77
N LYS A 136 1.05 12.44 4.72
CA LYS A 136 1.94 11.39 4.24
C LYS A 136 3.18 11.37 5.14
N ILE A 137 3.29 10.34 5.95
CA ILE A 137 4.44 10.14 6.83
C ILE A 137 5.20 8.88 6.46
N GLY A 138 6.51 8.91 6.65
CA GLY A 138 7.38 7.78 6.33
C GLY A 138 8.60 7.70 7.24
N PHE A 139 9.12 6.50 7.35
CA PHE A 139 10.39 6.22 8.01
C PHE A 139 11.42 5.82 6.97
N LYS A 140 12.52 6.59 6.87
CA LYS A 140 13.62 6.29 5.95
C LYS A 140 14.42 5.12 6.49
N THR A 141 14.60 4.10 5.65
CA THR A 141 15.47 2.95 5.97
C THR A 141 16.93 3.25 5.58
N ASN A 142 17.82 2.31 5.87
CA ASN A 142 19.18 2.28 5.36
C ASN A 142 19.31 1.49 4.04
N LEU A 143 18.19 1.16 3.40
CA LEU A 143 18.14 0.41 2.15
C LEU A 143 18.01 1.35 0.96
N PHE A 144 18.53 0.88 -0.19
CA PHE A 144 18.35 1.51 -1.49
C PHE A 144 17.83 0.49 -2.49
N ALA A 145 16.93 0.90 -3.35
CA ALA A 145 16.42 0.12 -4.47
C ALA A 145 17.08 0.58 -5.76
N LYS A 146 17.55 -0.36 -6.59
CA LYS A 146 18.06 -0.06 -7.92
C LYS A 146 16.91 0.05 -8.92
N ASN A 147 17.00 1.03 -9.80
CA ASN A 147 16.05 1.14 -10.91
C ASN A 147 16.28 -0.01 -11.89
N PRO A 148 15.28 -0.87 -12.17
CA PRO A 148 15.45 -2.00 -13.10
C PRO A 148 15.82 -1.58 -14.52
N LEU A 149 15.45 -0.37 -14.93
CA LEU A 149 15.76 0.19 -16.27
C LEU A 149 17.12 0.92 -16.31
N ASN A 150 17.62 1.34 -15.15
CA ASN A 150 18.92 2.00 -15.01
C ASN A 150 19.57 1.60 -13.68
N PRO A 151 20.32 0.49 -13.63
CA PRO A 151 20.90 -0.04 -12.39
C PRO A 151 21.88 0.89 -11.66
N GLU A 152 22.41 1.91 -12.34
CA GLU A 152 23.26 2.94 -11.72
C GLU A 152 22.44 3.91 -10.84
N GLN A 153 21.14 4.06 -11.15
CA GLN A 153 20.23 4.87 -10.36
C GLN A 153 19.75 4.11 -9.14
N LYS A 154 20.03 4.64 -7.96
CA LYS A 154 19.59 4.10 -6.68
C LYS A 154 18.68 5.10 -5.98
N VAL A 155 17.55 4.62 -5.50
CA VAL A 155 16.58 5.43 -4.77
C VAL A 155 16.40 4.92 -3.35
N PRO A 156 16.07 5.80 -2.39
CA PRO A 156 15.89 5.39 -1.01
C PRO A 156 14.63 4.55 -0.82
N VAL A 157 14.69 3.63 0.13
CA VAL A 157 13.53 2.82 0.57
C VAL A 157 12.96 3.41 1.86
N TYR A 158 11.64 3.59 1.88
CA TYR A 158 10.89 4.09 3.03
C TYR A 158 9.83 3.09 3.48
N PHE A 159 9.48 3.09 4.76
CA PHE A 159 8.15 2.67 5.17
C PHE A 159 7.22 3.89 5.11
N ALA A 160 6.01 3.72 4.59
CA ALA A 160 5.07 4.82 4.43
C ALA A 160 3.65 4.41 4.89
N ASN A 161 2.94 5.35 5.53
CA ASN A 161 1.62 5.09 6.09
C ASN A 161 0.52 4.91 5.05
N PHE A 162 0.77 5.28 3.79
CA PHE A 162 -0.20 5.17 2.70
C PHE A 162 -0.03 3.91 1.84
N VAL A 163 0.94 3.04 2.16
CA VAL A 163 1.12 1.75 1.49
C VAL A 163 0.44 0.65 2.30
N LEU A 164 -0.52 -0.03 1.68
CA LEU A 164 -1.28 -1.11 2.31
C LEU A 164 -0.75 -2.47 1.88
N MET A 165 -0.79 -3.47 2.80
CA MET A 165 -0.39 -4.85 2.49
C MET A 165 -1.33 -5.53 1.50
N ASP A 166 -2.60 -5.12 1.48
CA ASP A 166 -3.62 -5.72 0.62
C ASP A 166 -3.49 -5.28 -0.85
N TYR A 167 -2.61 -4.31 -1.14
CA TYR A 167 -2.31 -3.87 -2.49
C TYR A 167 -0.94 -4.37 -2.94
N GLY A 168 -0.93 -5.15 -4.02
CA GLY A 168 0.29 -5.74 -4.56
C GLY A 168 0.99 -6.63 -3.52
N PHE A 169 2.24 -6.39 -3.30
CA PHE A 169 3.07 -7.11 -2.32
C PHE A 169 3.37 -6.25 -1.08
N GLY A 170 2.55 -5.25 -0.79
CA GLY A 170 2.82 -4.30 0.28
C GLY A 170 4.00 -3.38 -0.01
N ALA A 171 4.30 -3.17 -1.29
CA ALA A 171 5.36 -2.31 -1.77
C ALA A 171 4.89 -1.55 -3.02
N VAL A 172 5.23 -0.27 -3.11
CA VAL A 172 4.97 0.57 -4.28
C VAL A 172 6.22 1.35 -4.65
N PHE A 173 6.46 1.54 -5.94
CA PHE A 173 7.46 2.50 -6.37
C PHE A 173 6.80 3.87 -6.52
N GLY A 174 7.46 4.89 -5.97
CA GLY A 174 6.97 6.26 -5.99
C GLY A 174 7.35 6.98 -7.26
N CYS A 175 6.34 7.55 -7.93
CA CYS A 175 6.52 8.41 -9.09
C CYS A 175 5.85 9.76 -8.89
N PRO A 176 6.53 10.73 -8.25
CA PRO A 176 5.94 12.01 -7.83
C PRO A 176 5.36 12.85 -8.96
N ALA A 177 5.85 12.70 -10.18
CA ALA A 177 5.32 13.43 -11.33
C ALA A 177 3.95 12.93 -11.82
N HIS A 178 3.51 11.74 -11.39
CA HIS A 178 2.30 11.08 -11.87
C HIS A 178 1.29 10.68 -10.77
N ASP A 179 1.66 10.78 -9.50
CA ASP A 179 0.77 10.49 -8.37
C ASP A 179 0.85 11.58 -7.31
N GLN A 180 -0.30 12.10 -6.88
CA GLN A 180 -0.36 13.20 -5.92
C GLN A 180 0.16 12.80 -4.53
N ARG A 181 -0.07 11.55 -4.11
CA ARG A 181 0.41 11.04 -2.80
C ARG A 181 1.93 10.98 -2.79
N ASP A 182 2.51 10.48 -3.90
CA ASP A 182 3.95 10.41 -4.08
C ASP A 182 4.58 11.79 -4.17
N PHE A 183 3.89 12.75 -4.81
CA PHE A 183 4.32 14.14 -4.90
C PHE A 183 4.38 14.81 -3.53
N ASP A 184 3.31 14.68 -2.73
CA ASP A 184 3.26 15.26 -1.39
C ASP A 184 4.33 14.65 -0.48
N PHE A 185 4.54 13.35 -0.60
CA PHE A 185 5.60 12.62 0.11
C PHE A 185 6.98 13.09 -0.33
N ALA A 186 7.24 13.16 -1.63
CA ALA A 186 8.53 13.58 -2.17
C ALA A 186 8.87 15.02 -1.75
N LYS A 187 7.90 15.94 -1.78
CA LYS A 187 8.07 17.31 -1.27
C LYS A 187 8.46 17.34 0.20
N LYS A 188 7.74 16.57 1.03
CA LYS A 188 7.97 16.51 2.48
C LYS A 188 9.38 15.99 2.80
N TYR A 189 9.83 14.96 2.09
CA TYR A 189 11.12 14.32 2.34
C TYR A 189 12.24 14.81 1.41
N LYS A 190 11.98 15.86 0.60
CA LYS A 190 12.94 16.49 -0.33
C LYS A 190 13.56 15.47 -1.30
N LEU A 191 12.72 14.59 -1.83
CA LEU A 191 13.10 13.63 -2.85
C LEU A 191 13.04 14.28 -4.25
N GLU A 192 13.78 13.73 -5.19
CA GLU A 192 13.74 14.18 -6.58
C GLU A 192 12.38 13.94 -7.21
N ILE A 193 11.95 14.86 -8.06
CA ILE A 193 10.71 14.78 -8.84
C ILE A 193 11.13 14.84 -10.29
N ASN A 194 11.16 13.67 -10.95
CA ASN A 194 11.60 13.48 -12.32
C ASN A 194 10.39 13.31 -13.25
#